data_625de574db7e4cab942af6c05fa45d35
#
_entry.id   625de574db7e4cab942af6c05fa45d35
#
_cell.length_a   1.000
_cell.length_b   1.000
_cell.length_c   1.000
_cell.angle_alpha   90.00
_cell.angle_beta   90.00
_cell.angle_gamma   90.00
#
_symmetry.space_group_name_H-M   'P 1'
#
loop_
_entity.id
_entity.type
_entity.pdbx_description
1 polymer ?
#
loop_
_entity_poly.entity_id
_entity_poly.type
_entity_poly.pdbx_seq_one_letter_code
_entity_poly.pdbx_strand_id
1 'polypeptide(L)'
;MDDRSCCSASRPSPLLPSRRGLIVGLTGILAVGGAMGAAGASADDERFMRLAIDEARQGDYPFGSLIVRGGEVIARGRNLGKTNGDPTAHGEMMAIRHCLADHGREALRGSTLYTSGEPCAMCMGAIIWCHPGRLVFAASVEQLATKIDQIMIPCAEVAAKAPFAPISITGGVLADEAIRLFAK
;
A
#
# COMPACT_ATOMS: atom_id res chain seq x y z
N MET A 1 -23.75 -14.60 22.01
CA MET A 1 -22.75 -13.59 21.60
C MET A 1 -23.11 -13.20 20.21
N ASP A 2 -23.85 -12.11 20.11
CA ASP A 2 -24.53 -11.65 18.88
C ASP A 2 -23.88 -10.31 18.52
N ASP A 3 -22.96 -10.30 17.54
CA ASP A 3 -22.34 -9.08 17.03
C ASP A 3 -22.75 -8.88 15.57
N ARG A 4 -23.97 -8.35 15.39
CA ARG A 4 -24.50 -7.88 14.11
C ARG A 4 -24.35 -6.37 14.00
N SER A 5 -23.13 -5.89 13.96
CA SER A 5 -22.84 -4.44 13.86
C SER A 5 -21.99 -4.05 12.66
N CYS A 6 -22.17 -4.67 11.49
CA CYS A 6 -21.32 -4.35 10.36
C CYS A 6 -21.99 -3.59 9.18
N CYS A 7 -23.29 -3.28 9.21
CA CYS A 7 -23.95 -2.57 8.11
C CYS A 7 -25.15 -1.75 8.60
N SER A 8 -24.91 -0.56 9.14
CA SER A 8 -25.97 0.46 9.26
C SER A 8 -25.38 1.85 9.00
N ALA A 9 -25.29 2.21 7.73
CA ALA A 9 -25.13 3.60 7.28
C ALA A 9 -26.42 4.04 6.63
N SER A 10 -27.23 4.78 7.38
CA SER A 10 -28.42 5.49 6.91
C SER A 10 -28.02 6.58 5.91
N ARG A 11 -28.56 6.52 4.69
CA ARG A 11 -28.39 7.54 3.65
C ARG A 11 -29.28 8.73 3.97
N PRO A 12 -28.80 9.98 3.95
CA PRO A 12 -29.66 11.15 3.93
C PRO A 12 -30.25 11.37 2.52
N SER A 13 -31.54 11.69 2.46
CA SER A 13 -32.28 12.04 1.25
C SER A 13 -31.83 13.37 0.67
N PRO A 14 -31.81 13.54 -0.67
CA PRO A 14 -31.44 14.81 -1.29
C PRO A 14 -32.60 15.82 -1.23
N LEU A 15 -32.33 17.00 -0.64
CA LEU A 15 -33.22 18.17 -0.75
C LEU A 15 -32.99 18.86 -2.09
N LEU A 16 -34.08 19.09 -2.84
CA LEU A 16 -34.09 19.84 -4.09
C LEU A 16 -33.83 21.34 -3.84
N PRO A 17 -33.00 22.03 -4.63
CA PRO A 17 -32.79 23.46 -4.50
C PRO A 17 -33.86 24.23 -5.29
N SER A 18 -34.42 25.28 -4.66
CA SER A 18 -35.30 26.26 -5.25
C SER A 18 -34.55 27.23 -6.16
N ARG A 19 -35.15 27.54 -7.31
CA ARG A 19 -34.66 28.54 -8.26
C ARG A 19 -34.86 29.94 -7.70
N ARG A 20 -33.81 30.79 -7.68
CA ARG A 20 -33.80 32.21 -8.04
C ARG A 20 -32.43 32.83 -7.78
N GLY A 21 -31.94 33.61 -8.76
CA GLY A 21 -30.88 34.59 -8.57
C GLY A 21 -29.71 34.49 -9.56
N LEU A 22 -29.91 35.10 -10.72
CA LEU A 22 -28.87 35.39 -11.72
C LEU A 22 -28.02 36.60 -11.22
N ILE A 23 -26.77 36.42 -10.92
CA ILE A 23 -25.79 37.56 -10.85
C ILE A 23 -24.55 37.13 -11.63
N VAL A 24 -24.33 37.84 -12.75
CA VAL A 24 -23.13 37.76 -13.57
C VAL A 24 -22.04 38.57 -12.88
N GLY A 25 -21.00 37.90 -12.40
CA GLY A 25 -19.78 38.50 -11.91
C GLY A 25 -18.59 37.83 -12.56
N LEU A 26 -17.99 38.52 -13.55
CA LEU A 26 -16.79 38.09 -14.25
C LEU A 26 -15.58 38.43 -13.38
N THR A 27 -15.04 37.49 -12.63
CA THR A 27 -13.73 37.63 -11.96
C THR A 27 -12.88 36.42 -12.32
N GLY A 28 -11.73 36.73 -12.91
CA GLY A 28 -10.77 35.75 -13.41
C GLY A 28 -10.27 34.82 -12.30
N ILE A 29 -10.48 33.53 -12.49
CA ILE A 29 -9.88 32.47 -11.68
C ILE A 29 -8.52 32.18 -12.29
N LEU A 30 -7.45 32.68 -11.65
CA LEU A 30 -6.12 32.14 -11.82
C LEU A 30 -6.14 30.69 -11.35
N ALA A 31 -6.18 29.77 -12.29
CA ALA A 31 -5.97 28.35 -12.03
C ALA A 31 -4.51 28.16 -11.59
N VAL A 32 -4.27 28.14 -10.27
CA VAL A 32 -3.04 27.59 -9.71
C VAL A 32 -3.12 26.08 -9.94
N GLY A 33 -2.63 25.65 -11.09
CA GLY A 33 -2.36 24.25 -11.37
C GLY A 33 -1.25 23.77 -10.44
N GLY A 34 -1.63 23.28 -9.26
CA GLY A 34 -0.75 22.50 -8.43
C GLY A 34 -0.39 21.23 -9.17
N ALA A 35 0.77 21.21 -9.83
CA ALA A 35 1.39 19.96 -10.28
C ALA A 35 1.59 19.11 -9.02
N MET A 36 0.79 18.07 -8.86
CA MET A 36 1.13 16.96 -7.96
C MET A 36 2.36 16.27 -8.57
N GLY A 37 3.53 16.85 -8.28
CA GLY A 37 4.80 16.21 -8.58
C GLY A 37 4.81 14.88 -7.83
N ALA A 38 5.08 13.79 -8.53
CA ALA A 38 5.47 12.55 -7.91
C ALA A 38 6.63 12.89 -6.96
N ALA A 39 6.37 12.85 -5.65
CA ALA A 39 7.41 13.08 -4.67
C ALA A 39 8.45 11.99 -4.88
N GLY A 40 9.64 12.36 -5.34
CA GLY A 40 10.75 11.44 -5.50
C GLY A 40 11.02 10.71 -4.18
N ALA A 41 11.62 9.53 -4.26
CA ALA A 41 11.98 8.76 -3.08
C ALA A 41 12.86 9.60 -2.15
N SER A 42 12.52 9.63 -0.87
CA SER A 42 13.31 10.31 0.14
C SER A 42 14.48 9.42 0.58
N ALA A 43 15.51 10.00 1.21
CA ALA A 43 16.59 9.21 1.80
C ALA A 43 16.08 8.18 2.83
N ASP A 44 15.02 8.52 3.55
CA ASP A 44 14.36 7.58 4.47
C ASP A 44 13.67 6.44 3.73
N ASP A 45 13.03 6.71 2.57
CA ASP A 45 12.43 5.67 1.74
C ASP A 45 13.48 4.67 1.27
N GLU A 46 14.62 5.15 0.80
CA GLU A 46 15.72 4.25 0.41
C GLU A 46 16.24 3.44 1.59
N ARG A 47 16.41 4.07 2.75
CA ARG A 47 16.86 3.38 3.97
C ARG A 47 15.94 2.24 4.35
N PHE A 48 14.63 2.49 4.42
CA PHE A 48 13.65 1.46 4.77
C PHE A 48 13.51 0.42 3.66
N MET A 49 13.61 0.82 2.40
CA MET A 49 13.55 -0.12 1.29
C MET A 49 14.74 -1.09 1.29
N ARG A 50 15.96 -0.65 1.63
CA ARG A 50 17.10 -1.56 1.81
C ARG A 50 16.83 -2.60 2.88
N LEU A 51 16.24 -2.21 4.01
CA LEU A 51 15.83 -3.16 5.05
C LEU A 51 14.76 -4.16 4.55
N ALA A 52 13.80 -3.72 3.72
CA ALA A 52 12.83 -4.62 3.12
C ALA A 52 13.48 -5.60 2.12
N ILE A 53 14.46 -5.13 1.35
CA ILE A 53 15.28 -5.95 0.45
C ILE A 53 16.11 -6.96 1.25
N ASP A 54 16.65 -6.59 2.41
CA ASP A 54 17.39 -7.51 3.28
C ASP A 54 16.48 -8.60 3.87
N GLU A 55 15.24 -8.28 4.24
CA GLU A 55 14.24 -9.29 4.61
C GLU A 55 13.94 -10.23 3.42
N ALA A 56 13.82 -9.68 2.20
CA ALA A 56 13.56 -10.46 0.99
C ALA A 56 14.63 -11.53 0.73
N ARG A 57 15.90 -11.25 1.04
CA ARG A 57 17.02 -12.20 0.87
C ARG A 57 16.88 -13.47 1.71
N GLN A 58 16.11 -13.41 2.79
CA GLN A 58 15.93 -14.48 3.77
C GLN A 58 14.61 -15.24 3.57
N GLY A 59 13.79 -14.84 2.61
CA GLY A 59 12.50 -15.47 2.32
C GLY A 59 12.61 -16.70 1.42
N ASP A 60 11.56 -17.50 1.40
CA ASP A 60 11.41 -18.64 0.48
C ASP A 60 11.38 -18.20 -0.99
N TYR A 61 10.84 -17.01 -1.22
CA TYR A 61 10.93 -16.21 -2.44
C TYR A 61 11.41 -14.80 -2.06
N PRO A 62 12.09 -14.07 -2.96
CA PRO A 62 12.74 -12.82 -2.60
C PRO A 62 11.76 -11.63 -2.47
N PHE A 63 10.81 -11.79 -1.56
CA PHE A 63 9.85 -10.75 -1.17
C PHE A 63 9.94 -10.48 0.33
N GLY A 64 10.22 -9.23 0.69
CA GLY A 64 10.32 -8.76 2.07
C GLY A 64 9.61 -7.44 2.27
N SER A 65 9.07 -7.24 3.47
CA SER A 65 8.25 -6.07 3.79
C SER A 65 8.48 -5.59 5.22
N LEU A 66 8.24 -4.30 5.43
CA LEU A 66 8.30 -3.64 6.74
C LEU A 66 7.05 -2.83 6.99
N ILE A 67 6.64 -2.73 8.25
CA ILE A 67 5.72 -1.70 8.73
C ILE A 67 6.53 -0.66 9.51
N VAL A 68 6.42 0.60 9.11
CA VAL A 68 7.14 1.72 9.72
C VAL A 68 6.13 2.70 10.30
N ARG A 69 6.33 3.11 11.55
CA ARG A 69 5.51 4.13 12.22
C ARG A 69 6.40 5.07 13.01
N GLY A 70 6.19 6.39 12.86
CA GLY A 70 7.01 7.39 13.57
C GLY A 70 8.50 7.32 13.25
N GLY A 71 8.90 6.81 12.07
CA GLY A 71 10.31 6.66 11.69
C GLY A 71 10.98 5.38 12.22
N GLU A 72 10.22 4.50 12.90
CA GLU A 72 10.69 3.24 13.45
C GLU A 72 10.07 2.04 12.75
N VAL A 73 10.84 0.97 12.56
CA VAL A 73 10.35 -0.31 12.05
C VAL A 73 9.68 -1.05 13.20
N ILE A 74 8.35 -1.21 13.13
CA ILE A 74 7.55 -1.88 14.16
C ILE A 74 7.21 -3.33 13.81
N ALA A 75 7.31 -3.72 12.53
CA ALA A 75 7.16 -5.12 12.14
C ALA A 75 7.93 -5.39 10.85
N ARG A 76 8.30 -6.66 10.67
CA ARG A 76 9.01 -7.19 9.50
C ARG A 76 8.31 -8.43 8.99
N GLY A 77 8.39 -8.69 7.70
CA GLY A 77 7.87 -9.88 7.08
C GLY A 77 8.67 -10.25 5.84
N ARG A 78 8.80 -11.55 5.61
CA ARG A 78 9.38 -12.13 4.40
C ARG A 78 8.47 -13.23 3.90
N ASN A 79 8.61 -13.59 2.65
CA ASN A 79 7.83 -14.70 2.10
C ASN A 79 8.21 -16.01 2.81
N LEU A 80 7.23 -16.68 3.38
CA LEU A 80 7.35 -17.96 4.09
C LEU A 80 6.37 -19.01 3.53
N GLY A 81 5.99 -18.88 2.26
CA GLY A 81 5.00 -19.74 1.63
C GLY A 81 5.35 -21.20 1.68
N LYS A 82 6.61 -21.57 1.41
CA LYS A 82 7.10 -22.95 1.49
C LYS A 82 7.29 -23.38 2.94
N THR A 83 7.96 -22.57 3.73
CA THR A 83 8.26 -22.86 5.15
C THR A 83 7.00 -23.13 5.95
N ASN A 84 5.94 -22.35 5.74
CA ASN A 84 4.68 -22.49 6.48
C ASN A 84 3.67 -23.42 5.79
N GLY A 85 3.93 -23.87 4.55
CA GLY A 85 2.92 -24.56 3.73
C GLY A 85 1.68 -23.71 3.45
N ASP A 86 1.83 -22.37 3.48
CA ASP A 86 0.76 -21.38 3.31
C ASP A 86 1.05 -20.49 2.09
N PRO A 87 0.37 -20.69 0.95
CA PRO A 87 0.61 -19.90 -0.25
C PRO A 87 0.27 -18.40 -0.06
N THR A 88 -0.41 -18.03 1.02
CA THR A 88 -0.72 -16.62 1.33
C THR A 88 0.33 -15.96 2.21
N ALA A 89 1.34 -16.67 2.68
CA ALA A 89 2.40 -16.14 3.54
C ALA A 89 3.42 -15.29 2.77
N HIS A 90 2.94 -14.31 2.00
CA HIS A 90 3.75 -13.29 1.33
C HIS A 90 4.39 -12.34 2.35
N GLY A 91 5.45 -11.62 1.96
CA GLY A 91 6.16 -10.70 2.83
C GLY A 91 5.27 -9.67 3.50
N GLU A 92 4.36 -9.05 2.74
CA GLU A 92 3.40 -8.05 3.23
C GLU A 92 2.43 -8.67 4.24
N MET A 93 1.91 -9.87 3.93
CA MET A 93 1.00 -10.59 4.82
C MET A 93 1.67 -10.95 6.14
N MET A 94 2.94 -11.37 6.09
CA MET A 94 3.71 -11.69 7.29
C MET A 94 3.99 -10.43 8.12
N ALA A 95 4.38 -9.31 7.49
CA ALA A 95 4.60 -8.05 8.19
C ALA A 95 3.31 -7.56 8.88
N ILE A 96 2.16 -7.64 8.19
CA ILE A 96 0.86 -7.30 8.76
C ILE A 96 0.52 -8.21 9.95
N ARG A 97 0.66 -9.53 9.80
CA ARG A 97 0.35 -10.50 10.87
C ARG A 97 1.22 -10.27 12.11
N HIS A 98 2.53 -10.03 11.95
CA HIS A 98 3.45 -9.71 13.05
C HIS A 98 3.05 -8.39 13.72
N CYS A 99 2.79 -7.34 12.93
CA CYS A 99 2.33 -6.07 13.49
C CYS A 99 1.04 -6.21 14.30
N LEU A 100 0.07 -7.01 13.82
CA LEU A 100 -1.18 -7.27 14.54
C LEU A 100 -0.94 -8.03 15.85
N ALA A 101 -0.04 -9.01 15.85
CA ALA A 101 0.27 -9.82 17.02
C ALA A 101 0.98 -9.01 18.11
N ASP A 102 1.95 -8.18 17.72
CA ASP A 102 2.85 -7.49 18.66
C ASP A 102 2.32 -6.11 19.09
N HIS A 103 1.59 -5.40 18.20
CA HIS A 103 1.21 -4.00 18.38
C HIS A 103 -0.28 -3.73 18.24
N GLY A 104 -1.06 -4.72 17.78
CA GLY A 104 -2.49 -4.57 17.54
C GLY A 104 -2.85 -3.75 16.31
N ARG A 105 -4.15 -3.68 16.02
CA ARG A 105 -4.69 -3.10 14.77
C ARG A 105 -4.37 -1.60 14.60
N GLU A 106 -4.42 -0.85 15.69
CA GLU A 106 -4.24 0.61 15.62
C GLU A 106 -2.81 1.02 15.23
N ALA A 107 -1.83 0.13 15.37
CA ALA A 107 -0.47 0.39 14.93
C ALA A 107 -0.35 0.47 13.39
N LEU A 108 -1.22 -0.21 12.65
CA LEU A 108 -1.26 -0.17 11.19
C LEU A 108 -1.82 1.15 10.64
N ARG A 109 -2.76 1.78 11.36
CA ARG A 109 -3.37 3.03 10.88
C ARG A 109 -2.34 4.14 10.74
N GLY A 110 -2.28 4.73 9.54
CA GLY A 110 -1.35 5.81 9.24
C GLY A 110 0.13 5.42 9.21
N SER A 111 0.46 4.12 9.35
CA SER A 111 1.82 3.62 9.13
C SER A 111 2.20 3.67 7.65
N THR A 112 3.47 3.43 7.34
CA THR A 112 3.97 3.19 5.99
C THR A 112 4.36 1.73 5.85
N LEU A 113 3.84 1.05 4.82
CA LEU A 113 4.30 -0.27 4.42
C LEU A 113 5.35 -0.14 3.33
N TYR A 114 6.54 -0.69 3.54
CA TYR A 114 7.60 -0.84 2.54
C TYR A 114 7.66 -2.29 2.08
N THR A 115 7.82 -2.53 0.78
CA THR A 115 7.93 -3.87 0.23
C THR A 115 8.86 -3.92 -0.99
N SER A 116 9.67 -4.98 -1.09
CA SER A 116 10.67 -5.14 -2.16
C SER A 116 10.09 -5.37 -3.55
N GLY A 117 8.82 -5.76 -3.64
CA GLY A 117 8.05 -5.88 -4.88
C GLY A 117 6.70 -5.21 -4.76
N GLU A 118 6.13 -4.79 -5.89
CA GLU A 118 4.77 -4.28 -5.92
C GLU A 118 3.79 -5.32 -5.39
N PRO A 119 2.92 -4.98 -4.42
CA PRO A 119 1.99 -5.93 -3.84
C PRO A 119 1.04 -6.51 -4.88
N CYS A 120 0.92 -7.83 -4.93
CA CYS A 120 -0.09 -8.50 -5.74
C CYS A 120 -1.51 -8.14 -5.24
N ALA A 121 -2.54 -8.47 -6.03
CA ALA A 121 -3.93 -8.11 -5.71
C ALA A 121 -4.39 -8.63 -4.33
N MET A 122 -3.93 -9.81 -3.89
CA MET A 122 -4.21 -10.35 -2.55
C MET A 122 -3.62 -9.48 -1.45
N CYS A 123 -2.32 -9.17 -1.55
CA CYS A 123 -1.62 -8.35 -0.55
C CYS A 123 -2.16 -6.92 -0.52
N MET A 124 -2.41 -6.33 -1.70
CA MET A 124 -2.97 -4.98 -1.77
C MET A 124 -4.37 -4.92 -1.16
N GLY A 125 -5.21 -5.92 -1.37
CA GLY A 125 -6.50 -6.04 -0.70
C GLY A 125 -6.36 -6.06 0.83
N ALA A 126 -5.44 -6.86 1.37
CA ALA A 126 -5.16 -6.90 2.81
C ALA A 126 -4.62 -5.56 3.34
N ILE A 127 -3.70 -4.92 2.60
CA ILE A 127 -3.15 -3.59 2.94
C ILE A 127 -4.28 -2.57 3.07
N ILE A 128 -5.20 -2.51 2.12
CA ILE A 128 -6.34 -1.60 2.14
C ILE A 128 -7.19 -1.78 3.42
N TRP A 129 -7.51 -3.02 3.80
CA TRP A 129 -8.28 -3.30 5.01
C TRP A 129 -7.55 -2.95 6.31
N CYS A 130 -6.23 -2.82 6.27
CA CYS A 130 -5.41 -2.41 7.42
C CYS A 130 -5.28 -0.89 7.57
N HIS A 131 -5.66 -0.11 6.56
CA HIS A 131 -5.61 1.36 6.54
C HIS A 131 -4.23 1.97 6.84
N PRO A 132 -3.10 1.52 6.27
CA PRO A 132 -1.87 2.28 6.34
C PRO A 132 -2.06 3.61 5.59
N GLY A 133 -1.30 4.61 5.97
CA GLY A 133 -1.34 5.92 5.28
C GLY A 133 -0.58 5.91 3.95
N ARG A 134 0.43 5.03 3.84
CA ARG A 134 1.33 5.00 2.68
C ARG A 134 1.83 3.59 2.37
N LEU A 135 1.97 3.32 1.08
CA LEU A 135 2.66 2.17 0.51
C LEU A 135 3.87 2.64 -0.30
N VAL A 136 5.02 2.01 -0.08
CA VAL A 136 6.24 2.23 -0.87
C VAL A 136 6.75 0.88 -1.36
N PHE A 137 6.95 0.74 -2.68
CA PHE A 137 7.47 -0.50 -3.24
C PHE A 137 8.68 -0.28 -4.16
N ALA A 138 9.49 -1.33 -4.33
CA ALA A 138 10.66 -1.29 -5.20
C ALA A 138 10.31 -1.71 -6.63
N ALA A 139 10.41 -3.00 -6.97
CA ALA A 139 10.17 -3.50 -8.31
C ALA A 139 8.68 -3.53 -8.65
N SER A 140 8.28 -3.03 -9.83
CA SER A 140 6.89 -3.04 -10.27
C SER A 140 6.42 -4.45 -10.69
N VAL A 141 5.10 -4.64 -10.80
CA VAL A 141 4.53 -5.91 -11.25
C VAL A 141 5.03 -6.29 -12.64
N GLU A 142 5.22 -5.33 -13.54
CA GLU A 142 5.75 -5.55 -14.89
C GLU A 142 7.21 -6.02 -14.85
N GLN A 143 8.04 -5.41 -13.98
CA GLN A 143 9.42 -5.85 -13.79
C GLN A 143 9.48 -7.26 -13.21
N LEU A 144 8.66 -7.55 -12.20
CA LEU A 144 8.57 -8.87 -11.58
C LEU A 144 8.09 -9.94 -12.56
N ALA A 145 7.14 -9.62 -13.45
CA ALA A 145 6.62 -10.52 -14.48
C ALA A 145 7.70 -10.98 -15.48
N THR A 146 8.80 -10.27 -15.61
CA THR A 146 9.96 -10.71 -16.41
C THR A 146 10.75 -11.85 -15.76
N LYS A 147 10.47 -12.17 -14.50
CA LYS A 147 11.22 -13.12 -13.67
C LYS A 147 10.39 -14.28 -13.17
N ILE A 148 9.15 -14.02 -12.79
CA ILE A 148 8.22 -15.00 -12.21
C ILE A 148 6.79 -14.64 -12.61
N ASP A 149 5.88 -15.62 -12.57
CA ASP A 149 4.47 -15.41 -12.85
C ASP A 149 3.86 -14.41 -11.85
N GLN A 150 3.02 -13.49 -12.37
CA GLN A 150 2.35 -12.45 -11.60
C GLN A 150 0.87 -12.37 -11.95
N ILE A 151 0.06 -11.93 -10.99
CA ILE A 151 -1.29 -11.41 -11.26
C ILE A 151 -1.11 -9.99 -11.78
N MET A 152 -1.31 -9.78 -13.09
CA MET A 152 -1.02 -8.52 -13.78
C MET A 152 -2.06 -7.42 -13.50
N ILE A 153 -2.32 -7.16 -12.23
CA ILE A 153 -3.16 -6.07 -11.74
C ILE A 153 -2.29 -5.17 -10.86
N PRO A 154 -1.94 -3.96 -11.31
CA PRO A 154 -1.17 -3.01 -10.52
C PRO A 154 -1.85 -2.69 -9.19
N CYS A 155 -1.07 -2.52 -8.12
CA CYS A 155 -1.60 -2.22 -6.79
C CYS A 155 -2.44 -0.93 -6.77
N ALA A 156 -2.09 0.05 -7.60
CA ALA A 156 -2.84 1.30 -7.76
C ALA A 156 -4.25 1.07 -8.32
N GLU A 157 -4.43 0.09 -9.21
CA GLU A 157 -5.75 -0.26 -9.73
C GLU A 157 -6.65 -0.86 -8.64
N VAL A 158 -6.10 -1.74 -7.81
CA VAL A 158 -6.83 -2.29 -6.64
C VAL A 158 -7.21 -1.18 -5.67
N ALA A 159 -6.27 -0.25 -5.37
CA ALA A 159 -6.52 0.89 -4.51
C ALA A 159 -7.64 1.80 -5.04
N ALA A 160 -7.68 2.06 -6.35
CA ALA A 160 -8.70 2.89 -6.99
C ALA A 160 -10.12 2.32 -6.85
N LYS A 161 -10.26 1.01 -6.60
CA LYS A 161 -11.56 0.36 -6.36
C LYS A 161 -12.00 0.43 -4.89
N ALA A 162 -11.20 1.00 -4.01
CA ALA A 162 -11.47 1.09 -2.57
C ALA A 162 -11.48 2.56 -2.07
N PRO A 163 -12.48 3.37 -2.50
CA PRO A 163 -12.51 4.80 -2.17
C PRO A 163 -12.70 5.09 -0.67
N PHE A 164 -13.05 4.07 0.12
CA PHE A 164 -13.19 4.15 1.57
C PHE A 164 -11.85 4.15 2.34
N ALA A 165 -10.75 3.82 1.67
CA ALA A 165 -9.43 3.70 2.27
C ALA A 165 -8.37 4.34 1.37
N PRO A 166 -8.30 5.68 1.29
CA PRO A 166 -7.30 6.36 0.50
C PRO A 166 -5.89 6.04 1.03
N ILE A 167 -4.97 5.70 0.13
CA ILE A 167 -3.59 5.36 0.43
C ILE A 167 -2.66 6.05 -0.57
N SER A 168 -1.57 6.65 -0.06
CA SER A 168 -0.53 7.20 -0.91
C SER A 168 0.40 6.07 -1.39
N ILE A 169 0.68 6.01 -2.69
CA ILE A 169 1.52 4.96 -3.28
C ILE A 169 2.74 5.60 -3.94
N THR A 170 3.92 5.07 -3.61
CA THR A 170 5.20 5.43 -4.22
C THR A 170 5.89 4.17 -4.71
N GLY A 171 6.13 4.05 -6.00
CA GLY A 171 6.83 2.90 -6.59
C GLY A 171 8.21 3.23 -7.12
N GLY A 172 9.01 2.20 -7.42
CA GLY A 172 10.30 2.32 -8.07
C GLY A 172 11.48 2.62 -7.15
N VAL A 173 11.27 2.60 -5.83
CA VAL A 173 12.34 2.88 -4.85
C VAL A 173 13.32 1.72 -4.79
N LEU A 174 14.54 1.90 -5.30
CA LEU A 174 15.59 0.87 -5.41
C LEU A 174 15.14 -0.37 -6.22
N ALA A 175 14.31 -0.16 -7.26
CA ALA A 175 13.77 -1.24 -8.09
C ALA A 175 14.88 -2.15 -8.66
N ASP A 176 15.99 -1.57 -9.13
CA ASP A 176 17.13 -2.32 -9.67
C ASP A 176 17.83 -3.18 -8.62
N GLU A 177 17.83 -2.77 -7.36
CA GLU A 177 18.38 -3.59 -6.27
C GLU A 177 17.46 -4.78 -5.98
N ALA A 178 16.17 -4.54 -5.93
CA ALA A 178 15.17 -5.56 -5.64
C ALA A 178 15.07 -6.62 -6.75
N ILE A 179 15.03 -6.21 -8.02
CA ILE A 179 14.86 -7.14 -9.15
C ILE A 179 16.08 -8.05 -9.33
N ARG A 180 17.29 -7.60 -8.91
CA ARG A 180 18.49 -8.44 -8.92
C ARG A 180 18.40 -9.66 -8.00
N LEU A 181 17.52 -9.65 -7.01
CA LEU A 181 17.31 -10.82 -6.13
C LEU A 181 16.71 -12.02 -6.89
N PHE A 182 16.09 -11.78 -8.04
CA PHE A 182 15.50 -12.81 -8.92
C PHE A 182 16.48 -13.29 -10.01
N ALA A 183 17.71 -12.77 -10.05
CA ALA A 183 18.75 -13.29 -10.92
C ALA A 183 19.26 -14.62 -10.34
N LYS A 184 19.07 -15.71 -11.09
CA LYS A 184 19.75 -16.98 -10.89
C LYS A 184 20.94 -17.05 -11.83
#